data_14fc9bad320ee3a7c0b7b41313c93dab
#
_entry.id   14fc9bad320ee3a7c0b7b41313c93dab
#
_cell.length_a   1.000
_cell.length_b   1.000
_cell.length_c   1.000
_cell.angle_alpha   90.00
_cell.angle_beta   90.00
_cell.angle_gamma   90.00
#
_symmetry.space_group_name_H-M   'P 1'
#
loop_
_entity.id
_entity.type
_entity.pdbx_description
1 polymer ?
#
loop_
_entity_poly.entity_id
_entity_poly.type
_entity_poly.pdbx_seq_one_letter_code
_entity_poly.pdbx_strand_id
1 'polypeptide(L)' 'VIVGDKDRSTRVSDSLPLWEGIPDAQLCVLPNCAHGAHMEKPALFNAIIADFLR' A
#
# COMPACT_ATOMS: atom_id res chain seq x y z
N VAL A 1 1.62 2.84 4.82
CA VAL A 1 0.43 2.07 4.43
C VAL A 1 0.47 1.82 2.93
N ILE A 2 0.47 0.57 2.53
CA ILE A 2 0.45 0.17 1.12
C ILE A 2 -0.80 -0.65 0.87
N VAL A 3 -1.55 -0.29 -0.16
CA VAL A 3 -2.78 -0.98 -0.52
C VAL A 3 -2.93 -1.03 -2.04
N GLY A 4 -3.44 -2.16 -2.57
CA GLY A 4 -3.77 -2.28 -3.98
C GLY A 4 -5.10 -1.60 -4.29
N ASP A 5 -5.20 -0.95 -5.43
CA ASP A 5 -6.42 -0.25 -5.83
C ASP A 5 -7.60 -1.19 -6.10
N LYS A 6 -7.31 -2.47 -6.32
CA LYS A 6 -8.33 -3.51 -6.57
C LYS A 6 -8.46 -4.51 -5.41
N ASP A 7 -7.93 -4.18 -4.25
CA ASP A 7 -8.05 -5.02 -3.07
C ASP A 7 -9.49 -4.95 -2.54
N ARG A 8 -10.17 -6.10 -2.55
CA ARG A 8 -11.55 -6.21 -2.08
C ARG A 8 -11.64 -6.61 -0.61
N SER A 9 -10.58 -7.17 -0.06
CA SER A 9 -10.53 -7.57 1.34
C SER A 9 -10.23 -6.37 2.23
N THR A 10 -9.22 -5.59 1.84
CA THR A 10 -8.84 -4.35 2.50
C THR A 10 -8.88 -3.24 1.46
N ARG A 11 -9.96 -2.51 1.41
CA ARG A 11 -10.16 -1.47 0.40
C ARG A 11 -9.32 -0.25 0.69
N VAL A 12 -9.10 0.57 -0.33
CA VAL A 12 -8.39 1.85 -0.18
C VAL A 12 -9.08 2.69 0.91
N SER A 13 -10.40 2.72 0.90
CA SER A 13 -11.18 3.46 1.91
C SER A 13 -10.94 2.97 3.35
N ASP A 14 -10.63 1.68 3.52
CA ASP A 14 -10.31 1.12 4.84
C ASP A 14 -8.92 1.53 5.31
N SER A 15 -8.04 1.86 4.39
CA SER A 15 -6.67 2.26 4.68
C SER A 15 -6.53 3.73 5.07
N LEU A 16 -7.46 4.57 4.66
CA LEU A 16 -7.42 6.00 4.94
C LEU A 16 -7.42 6.33 6.43
N PRO A 17 -8.28 5.70 7.26
CA PRO A 17 -8.25 5.94 8.71
C PRO A 17 -6.92 5.54 9.35
N LEU A 18 -6.28 4.47 8.86
CA LEU A 18 -4.97 4.05 9.35
C LEU A 18 -3.92 5.10 9.04
N TRP A 19 -3.89 5.57 7.81
CA TRP A 19 -2.96 6.60 7.38
C TRP A 19 -3.17 7.90 8.16
N GLU A 20 -4.41 8.31 8.35
CA GLU A 20 -4.72 9.55 9.07
C GLU A 20 -4.43 9.43 10.56
N GLY A 21 -4.61 8.25 11.15
CA GLY A 21 -4.48 8.02 12.59
C GLY A 21 -3.06 7.75 13.06
N ILE A 22 -2.16 7.33 12.18
CA ILE A 22 -0.77 7.03 12.54
C ILE A 22 0.10 8.26 12.28
N PRO A 23 0.77 8.83 13.30
CA PRO A 23 1.63 10.01 13.10
C PRO A 23 2.73 9.73 12.07
N ASP A 24 2.92 10.68 11.16
CA ASP A 24 3.94 10.61 10.11
C ASP A 24 3.80 9.41 9.17
N ALA A 25 2.61 8.81 9.10
CA ALA A 25 2.37 7.69 8.19
C ALA A 25 2.36 8.18 6.74
N GLN A 26 2.82 7.31 5.85
CA GLN A 26 2.79 7.55 4.41
C GLN A 26 1.80 6.57 3.77
N LEU A 27 1.18 7.01 2.68
CA LEU A 27 0.18 6.21 1.95
C LEU A 27 0.66 5.95 0.53
N CYS A 28 0.56 4.69 0.11
CA CYS A 28 0.84 4.31 -1.27
C CYS A 28 -0.27 3.38 -1.77
N VAL A 29 -0.91 3.76 -2.87
CA VAL A 29 -1.92 2.94 -3.54
C VAL A 29 -1.30 2.38 -4.81
N LEU A 30 -1.21 1.04 -4.91
CA LEU A 30 -0.62 0.39 -6.07
C LEU A 30 -1.66 0.18 -7.17
N PRO A 31 -1.36 0.59 -8.41
CA PRO A 31 -2.30 0.45 -9.51
C PRO A 31 -2.44 -1.02 -9.94
N ASN A 32 -3.65 -1.39 -10.34
CA ASN A 32 -3.97 -2.71 -10.87
C ASN A 32 -3.45 -3.86 -10.00
N CYS A 33 -3.66 -3.74 -8.69
CA CYS A 33 -3.12 -4.65 -7.70
C CYS A 33 -4.19 -4.99 -6.66
N ALA A 34 -4.28 -6.27 -6.30
CA ALA A 34 -5.21 -6.72 -5.27
C ALA A 34 -4.50 -6.88 -3.93
N HIS A 35 -4.91 -7.85 -3.10
CA HIS A 35 -4.41 -7.99 -1.74
C HIS A 35 -2.95 -8.44 -1.65
N GLY A 36 -2.48 -9.23 -2.59
CA GLY A 36 -1.11 -9.76 -2.59
C GLY A 36 -0.11 -8.85 -3.27
N ALA A 37 -0.03 -7.59 -2.89
CA ALA A 37 0.84 -6.60 -3.54
C ALA A 37 2.30 -7.06 -3.68
N HIS A 38 2.85 -7.66 -2.62
CA HIS A 38 4.23 -8.15 -2.60
C HIS A 38 4.44 -9.33 -3.56
N MET A 39 3.37 -10.05 -3.90
CA MET A 39 3.42 -11.17 -4.83
C MET A 39 3.02 -10.77 -6.25
N GLU A 40 2.07 -9.84 -6.39
CA GLU A 40 1.57 -9.41 -7.70
C GLU A 40 2.49 -8.40 -8.37
N LYS A 41 3.11 -7.54 -7.58
CA LYS A 41 3.97 -6.46 -8.06
C LYS A 41 5.27 -6.38 -7.25
N PRO A 42 6.09 -7.46 -7.24
CA PRO A 42 7.24 -7.52 -6.33
C PRO A 42 8.28 -6.43 -6.59
N ALA A 43 8.57 -6.13 -7.85
CA ALA A 43 9.57 -5.10 -8.17
C ALA A 43 9.12 -3.71 -7.70
N LEU A 44 7.86 -3.36 -7.94
CA LEU A 44 7.31 -2.09 -7.52
C LEU A 44 7.19 -2.01 -5.99
N PHE A 45 6.70 -3.07 -5.38
CA PHE A 45 6.58 -3.16 -3.93
C PHE A 45 7.95 -2.97 -3.26
N ASN A 46 8.96 -3.69 -3.73
CA ASN A 46 10.31 -3.61 -3.16
C ASN A 46 10.93 -2.22 -3.34
N ALA A 47 10.70 -1.57 -4.47
CA ALA A 47 11.18 -0.22 -4.71
C ALA A 47 10.58 0.78 -3.72
N ILE A 48 9.28 0.65 -3.45
CA ILE A 48 8.56 1.52 -2.51
C ILE A 48 9.08 1.31 -1.09
N ILE A 49 9.26 0.06 -0.67
CA ILE A 49 9.78 -0.26 0.66
C ILE A 49 11.21 0.27 0.81
N ALA A 50 12.06 0.09 -0.20
CA ALA A 50 13.43 0.59 -0.17
C ALA A 50 13.48 2.12 -0.04
N ASP A 51 12.61 2.82 -0.76
CA ASP A 51 12.51 4.27 -0.66
C ASP A 51 12.06 4.71 0.73
N PHE A 52 11.07 4.04 1.28
CA PHE A 52 10.54 4.33 2.61
C PHE A 52 11.61 4.18 3.70
N LEU A 53 12.46 3.17 3.56
CA LEU A 53 13.48 2.85 4.57
C LEU A 53 14.78 3.69 4.44
N ARG A 54 14.84 4.54 3.46
CA ARG A 54 16.04 5.39 3.23
C ARG A 54 16.26 6.44 4.30
#